data_4d6916c9c31627a8da769c84e2747535
#
_entry.id   4d6916c9c31627a8da769c84e2747535
#
_cell.length_a   1.000
_cell.length_b   1.000
_cell.length_c   1.000
_cell.angle_alpha   90.00
_cell.angle_beta   90.00
_cell.angle_gamma   90.00
#
_symmetry.space_group_name_H-M   'P 1'
#
loop_
_entity.id
_entity.type
_entity.pdbx_description
1 polymer ?
#
loop_
_entity_poly.entity_id
_entity_poly.type
_entity_poly.pdbx_seq_one_letter_code
_entity_poly.pdbx_strand_id
1 'polypeptide(L)'
;MTVANGGIGNVTANTGLVEMAMGYSRSRVLCAAARLGVADALGDEVRSVGFLAEKCQADATALYRLLRALASIGVTEETTPEHFRLTPFGKPLRRDAPQSVWAAVIFWADLLADSWSLLTECVRTGQPASQVRDPNVPSRWSQDPEASSIFHAVMGTAPAEDYAPIAAAWDFSRAKVVADLGGGGGSLILAVLGRNPHLRGMLVDLEPGVDAAKSRFAEEDPSSRCELMVADLMQSVPAGADVHMLKHVLHGRRDAEAIAILKNCRAVLPQNGSLLIIEFILPPLVSHADPQLEGHLMSDLNMLAVTGGKERSEREWRTLVEAAGLILTGVYPVGGDTRMVRDVGVLEAKPAQAIPVSAMR
;
A
#
# COMPACT_ATOMS: atom_id res chain seq x y z
N MET A 1 0.18 -5.00 48.31
CA MET A 1 0.80 -3.73 47.89
C MET A 1 0.21 -3.39 46.55
N THR A 2 -0.72 -2.45 46.55
CA THR A 2 -1.48 -2.01 45.37
C THR A 2 -0.63 -1.03 44.58
N VAL A 3 -0.26 -1.39 43.34
CA VAL A 3 0.41 -0.44 42.44
C VAL A 3 -0.65 0.55 41.94
N ALA A 4 -0.49 1.80 42.34
CA ALA A 4 -1.35 2.89 41.92
C ALA A 4 -1.24 3.08 40.39
N ASN A 5 -2.37 2.99 39.69
CA ASN A 5 -2.58 3.50 38.34
C ASN A 5 -2.31 5.02 38.36
N GLY A 6 -1.14 5.43 37.88
CA GLY A 6 -0.84 6.82 37.61
C GLY A 6 -1.78 7.33 36.55
N GLY A 7 -2.69 8.23 36.92
CA GLY A 7 -3.71 8.81 36.07
C GLY A 7 -3.12 9.38 34.77
N ILE A 8 -3.72 8.99 33.65
CA ILE A 8 -3.64 9.74 32.39
C ILE A 8 -4.31 11.08 32.70
N GLY A 9 -3.45 12.11 32.91
CA GLY A 9 -3.91 13.47 33.15
C GLY A 9 -4.84 13.88 32.00
N ASN A 10 -5.89 14.60 32.33
CA ASN A 10 -6.83 15.23 31.40
C ASN A 10 -6.02 16.05 30.38
N VAL A 11 -5.67 15.45 29.23
CA VAL A 11 -5.09 16.15 28.09
C VAL A 11 -6.18 17.09 27.59
N THR A 12 -5.99 18.38 27.76
CA THR A 12 -6.92 19.36 27.21
C THR A 12 -6.94 19.19 25.67
N ALA A 13 -8.09 19.46 25.02
CA ALA A 13 -8.22 19.34 23.56
C ALA A 13 -7.06 20.08 22.83
N ASN A 14 -6.64 21.24 23.34
CA ASN A 14 -5.53 22.01 22.79
C ASN A 14 -4.18 21.26 22.85
N THR A 15 -3.90 20.56 23.95
CA THR A 15 -2.66 19.77 24.10
C THR A 15 -2.65 18.59 23.13
N GLY A 16 -3.78 17.91 22.93
CA GLY A 16 -3.90 16.78 22.00
C GLY A 16 -3.64 17.19 20.56
N LEU A 17 -4.19 18.31 20.09
CA LEU A 17 -3.94 18.81 18.73
C LEU A 17 -2.46 19.20 18.52
N VAL A 18 -1.81 19.79 19.53
CA VAL A 18 -0.38 20.11 19.47
C VAL A 18 0.46 18.83 19.41
N GLU A 19 0.13 17.81 20.22
CA GLU A 19 0.81 16.52 20.18
C GLU A 19 0.67 15.83 18.82
N MET A 20 -0.52 15.88 18.20
CA MET A 20 -0.72 15.39 16.83
C MET A 20 0.18 16.12 15.83
N ALA A 21 0.24 17.45 15.90
CA ALA A 21 1.11 18.26 15.04
C ALA A 21 2.61 17.94 15.24
N MET A 22 3.02 17.62 16.46
CA MET A 22 4.38 17.20 16.78
C MET A 22 4.72 15.78 16.32
N GLY A 23 3.73 14.96 15.94
CA GLY A 23 3.92 13.59 15.41
C GLY A 23 4.88 13.53 14.24
N TYR A 24 4.92 14.58 13.41
CA TYR A 24 5.90 14.74 12.33
C TYR A 24 7.35 14.59 12.79
N SER A 25 7.71 15.13 13.96
CA SER A 25 9.07 15.05 14.49
C SER A 25 9.51 13.61 14.76
N ARG A 26 8.61 12.75 15.28
CA ARG A 26 8.90 11.33 15.52
C ARG A 26 9.18 10.59 14.21
N SER A 27 8.38 10.86 13.18
CA SER A 27 8.56 10.32 11.83
C SER A 27 9.94 10.71 11.26
N ARG A 28 10.33 11.98 11.39
CA ARG A 28 11.65 12.45 10.91
C ARG A 28 12.83 11.87 11.69
N VAL A 29 12.68 11.63 12.99
CA VAL A 29 13.71 10.95 13.83
C VAL A 29 13.93 9.51 13.33
N LEU A 30 12.86 8.75 13.08
CA LEU A 30 12.95 7.40 12.51
C LEU A 30 13.59 7.40 11.12
N CYS A 31 13.16 8.33 10.26
CA CYS A 31 13.71 8.48 8.92
C CYS A 31 15.22 8.76 8.95
N ALA A 32 15.66 9.71 9.78
CA ALA A 32 17.07 10.05 9.92
C ALA A 32 17.89 8.84 10.39
N ALA A 33 17.40 8.08 11.37
CA ALA A 33 18.06 6.87 11.84
C ALA A 33 18.17 5.79 10.74
N ALA A 34 17.09 5.59 9.96
CA ALA A 34 17.06 4.64 8.85
C ALA A 34 18.02 5.04 7.72
N ARG A 35 18.04 6.32 7.34
CA ARG A 35 18.95 6.85 6.30
C ARG A 35 20.43 6.77 6.71
N LEU A 36 20.74 7.07 7.98
CA LEU A 36 22.09 6.95 8.51
C LEU A 36 22.54 5.50 8.77
N GLY A 37 21.65 4.51 8.68
CA GLY A 37 21.97 3.12 8.97
C GLY A 37 22.28 2.85 10.46
N VAL A 38 21.69 3.64 11.38
CA VAL A 38 21.95 3.53 12.82
C VAL A 38 21.63 2.15 13.36
N ALA A 39 20.52 1.56 12.93
CA ALA A 39 20.13 0.22 13.38
C ALA A 39 21.08 -0.88 12.87
N ASP A 40 21.55 -0.76 11.62
CA ASP A 40 22.53 -1.69 11.04
C ASP A 40 23.89 -1.58 11.76
N ALA A 41 24.31 -0.33 12.09
CA ALA A 41 25.56 -0.07 12.80
C ALA A 41 25.54 -0.57 14.26
N LEU A 42 24.39 -0.53 14.93
CA LEU A 42 24.21 -1.09 16.28
C LEU A 42 24.24 -2.62 16.25
N GLY A 43 23.59 -3.25 15.29
CA GLY A 43 23.43 -4.69 15.26
C GLY A 43 22.75 -5.22 16.54
N ASP A 44 23.27 -6.30 17.09
CA ASP A 44 22.78 -6.91 18.34
C ASP A 44 23.61 -6.54 19.59
N GLU A 45 24.54 -5.60 19.46
CA GLU A 45 25.51 -5.29 20.49
C GLU A 45 25.29 -3.90 21.12
N VAL A 46 25.94 -3.65 22.26
CA VAL A 46 26.09 -2.32 22.82
C VAL A 46 27.26 -1.62 22.13
N ARG A 47 27.04 -0.43 21.60
CA ARG A 47 28.04 0.36 20.87
C ARG A 47 28.14 1.77 21.44
N SER A 48 29.35 2.32 21.43
CA SER A 48 29.58 3.70 21.84
C SER A 48 29.14 4.68 20.74
N VAL A 49 28.79 5.91 21.13
CA VAL A 49 28.47 6.99 20.18
C VAL A 49 29.62 7.25 19.21
N GLY A 50 30.88 7.19 19.67
CA GLY A 50 32.05 7.37 18.79
C GLY A 50 32.14 6.32 17.69
N PHE A 51 31.93 5.05 18.04
CA PHE A 51 31.87 3.96 17.04
C PHE A 51 30.75 4.16 16.03
N LEU A 52 29.54 4.54 16.52
CA LEU A 52 28.38 4.77 15.65
C LEU A 52 28.58 5.98 14.75
N ALA A 53 29.18 7.05 15.26
CA ALA A 53 29.47 8.25 14.47
C ALA A 53 30.40 7.96 13.30
N GLU A 54 31.44 7.15 13.53
CA GLU A 54 32.34 6.69 12.47
C GLU A 54 31.58 5.83 11.42
N LYS A 55 30.82 4.84 11.87
CA LYS A 55 30.06 3.92 10.97
C LYS A 55 28.98 4.65 10.17
N CYS A 56 28.26 5.58 10.78
CA CYS A 56 27.20 6.36 10.15
C CYS A 56 27.71 7.61 9.41
N GLN A 57 29.02 7.88 9.44
CA GLN A 57 29.65 9.07 8.88
C GLN A 57 28.94 10.37 9.36
N ALA A 58 28.68 10.44 10.67
CA ALA A 58 27.91 11.50 11.31
C ALA A 58 28.73 12.22 12.39
N ASP A 59 28.36 13.48 12.69
CA ASP A 59 28.89 14.19 13.84
C ASP A 59 28.48 13.48 15.14
N ALA A 60 29.44 13.19 16.02
CA ALA A 60 29.19 12.41 17.22
C ALA A 60 28.22 13.10 18.20
N THR A 61 28.30 14.44 18.32
CA THR A 61 27.43 15.20 19.22
C THR A 61 25.99 15.22 18.70
N ALA A 62 25.80 15.39 17.39
CA ALA A 62 24.48 15.38 16.76
C ALA A 62 23.88 13.98 16.80
N LEU A 63 24.68 12.95 16.51
CA LEU A 63 24.25 11.55 16.57
C LEU A 63 23.85 11.14 18.00
N TYR A 64 24.58 11.57 19.01
CA TYR A 64 24.21 11.32 20.42
C TYR A 64 22.80 11.86 20.73
N ARG A 65 22.49 13.07 20.24
CA ARG A 65 21.15 13.67 20.42
C ARG A 65 20.07 12.87 19.70
N LEU A 66 20.36 12.37 18.47
CA LEU A 66 19.45 11.50 17.72
C LEU A 66 19.19 10.19 18.45
N LEU A 67 20.25 9.55 18.96
CA LEU A 67 20.16 8.27 19.70
C LEU A 67 19.32 8.40 20.97
N ARG A 68 19.45 9.53 21.70
CA ARG A 68 18.61 9.80 22.87
C ARG A 68 17.15 10.06 22.51
N ALA A 69 16.89 10.74 21.38
CA ALA A 69 15.54 10.88 20.86
C ALA A 69 14.94 9.52 20.49
N LEU A 70 15.72 8.63 19.84
CA LEU A 70 15.32 7.25 19.55
C LEU A 70 15.05 6.45 20.83
N ALA A 71 15.84 6.65 21.87
CA ALA A 71 15.62 6.02 23.19
C ALA A 71 14.31 6.47 23.82
N SER A 72 13.99 7.78 23.72
CA SER A 72 12.74 8.32 24.27
C SER A 72 11.46 7.77 23.61
N ILE A 73 11.58 7.25 22.39
CA ILE A 73 10.48 6.58 21.68
C ILE A 73 10.61 5.04 21.63
N GLY A 74 11.55 4.49 22.41
CA GLY A 74 11.70 3.06 22.62
C GLY A 74 12.46 2.30 21.53
N VAL A 75 13.06 2.96 20.54
CA VAL A 75 13.81 2.29 19.45
C VAL A 75 15.19 1.84 19.90
N THR A 76 15.89 2.67 20.66
CA THR A 76 17.19 2.37 21.28
C THR A 76 17.09 2.41 22.79
N GLU A 77 18.13 1.94 23.49
CA GLU A 77 18.31 2.06 24.93
C GLU A 77 19.73 2.54 25.20
N GLU A 78 19.88 3.61 25.99
CA GLU A 78 21.17 4.02 26.53
C GLU A 78 21.49 3.21 27.77
N THR A 79 22.39 2.23 27.65
CA THR A 79 22.72 1.26 28.71
C THR A 79 23.68 1.83 29.76
N THR A 80 24.61 2.65 29.30
CA THR A 80 25.51 3.50 30.09
C THR A 80 25.73 4.79 29.32
N PRO A 81 26.24 5.86 29.93
CA PRO A 81 26.48 7.13 29.22
C PRO A 81 27.19 6.93 27.89
N GLU A 82 26.60 7.45 26.80
CA GLU A 82 27.11 7.36 25.44
C GLU A 82 27.22 5.94 24.85
N HIS A 83 26.56 4.93 25.44
CA HIS A 83 26.52 3.57 24.92
C HIS A 83 25.08 3.12 24.69
N PHE A 84 24.78 2.67 23.48
CA PHE A 84 23.43 2.35 23.03
C PHE A 84 23.34 0.92 22.48
N ARG A 85 22.13 0.35 22.58
CA ARG A 85 21.71 -0.86 21.89
C ARG A 85 20.32 -0.68 21.29
N LEU A 86 19.96 -1.58 20.35
CA LEU A 86 18.58 -1.68 19.88
C LEU A 86 17.72 -2.37 20.95
N THR A 87 16.50 -1.87 21.12
CA THR A 87 15.45 -2.59 21.83
C THR A 87 14.83 -3.65 20.92
N PRO A 88 14.04 -4.62 21.44
CA PRO A 88 13.26 -5.53 20.61
C PRO A 88 12.32 -4.77 19.63
N PHE A 89 11.77 -3.63 20.02
CA PHE A 89 10.96 -2.77 19.17
C PHE A 89 11.77 -2.08 18.05
N GLY A 90 13.05 -1.78 18.30
CA GLY A 90 13.93 -1.15 17.31
C GLY A 90 14.60 -2.11 16.32
N LYS A 91 14.70 -3.40 16.64
CA LYS A 91 15.38 -4.41 15.79
C LYS A 91 14.84 -4.48 14.35
N PRO A 92 13.52 -4.40 14.10
CA PRO A 92 12.98 -4.41 12.73
C PRO A 92 13.43 -3.24 11.84
N LEU A 93 14.06 -2.20 12.42
CA LEU A 93 14.61 -1.09 11.63
C LEU A 93 15.90 -1.46 10.88
N ARG A 94 16.55 -2.57 11.21
CA ARG A 94 17.70 -3.10 10.46
C ARG A 94 17.25 -3.59 9.09
N ARG A 95 18.09 -3.39 8.07
CA ARG A 95 17.82 -3.85 6.70
C ARG A 95 17.82 -5.38 6.59
N ASP A 96 18.66 -6.06 7.36
CA ASP A 96 18.80 -7.52 7.37
C ASP A 96 17.84 -8.24 8.33
N ALA A 97 16.96 -7.54 9.02
CA ALA A 97 15.97 -8.16 9.89
C ALA A 97 14.95 -8.99 9.07
N PRO A 98 14.53 -10.18 9.55
CA PRO A 98 13.59 -11.06 8.83
C PRO A 98 12.27 -10.37 8.42
N GLN A 99 11.83 -9.38 9.19
CA GLN A 99 10.65 -8.56 8.91
C GLN A 99 11.02 -7.08 8.97
N SER A 100 12.02 -6.70 8.17
CA SER A 100 12.53 -5.34 8.16
C SER A 100 11.43 -4.34 7.81
N VAL A 101 11.32 -3.29 8.61
CA VAL A 101 10.46 -2.14 8.34
C VAL A 101 11.22 -0.96 7.73
N TRP A 102 12.52 -1.14 7.44
CA TRP A 102 13.37 -0.07 6.92
C TRP A 102 12.77 0.59 5.67
N ALA A 103 12.40 -0.21 4.68
CA ALA A 103 11.79 0.30 3.45
C ALA A 103 10.48 1.06 3.72
N ALA A 104 9.64 0.54 4.61
CA ALA A 104 8.39 1.21 4.99
C ALA A 104 8.64 2.55 5.69
N VAL A 105 9.65 2.63 6.58
CA VAL A 105 10.01 3.90 7.23
C VAL A 105 10.49 4.92 6.21
N ILE A 106 11.36 4.54 5.28
CA ILE A 106 11.81 5.44 4.20
C ILE A 106 10.64 5.84 3.31
N PHE A 107 9.79 4.90 2.92
CA PHE A 107 8.63 5.17 2.08
C PHE A 107 7.71 6.24 2.71
N TRP A 108 7.23 6.00 3.94
CA TRP A 108 6.28 6.90 4.60
C TRP A 108 6.89 8.20 5.09
N ALA A 109 8.12 8.16 5.65
CA ALA A 109 8.71 9.30 6.33
C ALA A 109 9.65 10.14 5.46
N ASP A 110 10.01 9.68 4.26
CA ASP A 110 10.87 10.41 3.33
C ASP A 110 10.24 10.58 1.97
N LEU A 111 9.98 9.47 1.27
CA LEU A 111 9.52 9.54 -0.12
C LEU A 111 8.15 10.20 -0.28
N LEU A 112 7.23 9.98 0.66
CA LEU A 112 5.90 10.62 0.65
C LEU A 112 5.90 12.01 1.28
N ALA A 113 6.90 12.35 2.11
CA ALA A 113 6.93 13.61 2.85
C ALA A 113 6.84 14.84 1.94
N ASP A 114 7.48 14.80 0.78
CA ASP A 114 7.44 15.88 -0.22
C ASP A 114 6.03 16.13 -0.75
N SER A 115 5.28 15.07 -1.06
CA SER A 115 3.89 15.18 -1.52
C SER A 115 2.98 15.69 -0.41
N TRP A 116 3.12 15.15 0.80
CA TRP A 116 2.34 15.56 1.95
C TRP A 116 2.62 17.02 2.37
N SER A 117 3.84 17.54 2.15
CA SER A 117 4.16 18.95 2.42
C SER A 117 3.34 19.92 1.57
N LEU A 118 2.82 19.48 0.43
CA LEU A 118 1.98 20.26 -0.49
C LEU A 118 0.48 19.97 -0.34
N LEU A 119 0.07 19.21 0.70
CA LEU A 119 -1.34 18.81 0.87
C LEU A 119 -2.32 19.99 0.85
N THR A 120 -1.95 21.13 1.44
CA THR A 120 -2.79 22.34 1.42
C THR A 120 -3.11 22.78 -0.01
N GLU A 121 -2.12 22.79 -0.88
CA GLU A 121 -2.30 23.16 -2.29
C GLU A 121 -3.03 22.07 -3.08
N CYS A 122 -2.76 20.79 -2.77
CA CYS A 122 -3.51 19.68 -3.35
C CYS A 122 -5.02 19.80 -3.04
N VAL A 123 -5.37 20.12 -1.80
CA VAL A 123 -6.77 20.33 -1.39
C VAL A 123 -7.39 21.55 -2.08
N ARG A 124 -6.64 22.66 -2.25
CA ARG A 124 -7.14 23.86 -2.93
C ARG A 124 -7.40 23.64 -4.42
N THR A 125 -6.58 22.83 -5.07
CA THR A 125 -6.57 22.69 -6.52
C THR A 125 -7.20 21.39 -7.03
N GLY A 126 -7.35 20.39 -6.16
CA GLY A 126 -7.72 19.02 -6.56
C GLY A 126 -6.63 18.31 -7.38
N GLN A 127 -5.38 18.83 -7.38
CA GLN A 127 -4.28 18.29 -8.15
C GLN A 127 -3.25 17.60 -7.24
N PRO A 128 -2.56 16.53 -7.68
CA PRO A 128 -1.48 15.93 -6.93
C PRO A 128 -0.26 16.86 -6.82
N ALA A 129 0.57 16.62 -5.83
CA ALA A 129 1.74 17.44 -5.53
C ALA A 129 2.70 17.61 -6.72
N SER A 130 2.85 16.60 -7.57
CA SER A 130 3.65 16.67 -8.79
C SER A 130 3.14 17.75 -9.75
N GLN A 131 1.82 17.86 -9.94
CA GLN A 131 1.20 18.86 -10.80
C GLN A 131 1.13 20.25 -10.16
N VAL A 132 1.02 20.31 -8.82
CA VAL A 132 1.09 21.56 -8.07
C VAL A 132 2.48 22.17 -8.16
N ARG A 133 3.54 21.36 -8.06
CA ARG A 133 4.93 21.83 -8.10
C ARG A 133 5.37 22.25 -9.50
N ASP A 134 5.29 21.36 -10.45
CA ASP A 134 5.57 21.58 -11.88
C ASP A 134 4.93 20.46 -12.71
N PRO A 135 3.91 20.77 -13.52
CA PRO A 135 3.24 19.78 -14.37
C PRO A 135 4.16 19.08 -15.40
N ASN A 136 5.31 19.68 -15.70
CA ASN A 136 6.26 19.15 -16.70
C ASN A 136 7.32 18.23 -16.05
N VAL A 137 7.40 18.18 -14.73
CA VAL A 137 8.35 17.30 -14.02
C VAL A 137 7.66 15.98 -13.71
N PRO A 138 8.15 14.86 -14.24
CA PRO A 138 7.65 13.54 -13.90
C PRO A 138 7.73 13.27 -12.39
N SER A 139 6.88 12.38 -11.90
CA SER A 139 6.90 12.03 -10.48
C SER A 139 8.26 11.43 -10.08
N ARG A 140 8.69 11.64 -8.83
CA ARG A 140 9.93 11.07 -8.29
C ARG A 140 10.02 9.55 -8.50
N TRP A 141 8.88 8.86 -8.44
CA TRP A 141 8.76 7.42 -8.61
C TRP A 141 9.22 6.91 -9.98
N SER A 142 9.01 7.71 -11.03
CA SER A 142 9.36 7.33 -12.40
C SER A 142 10.82 7.66 -12.77
N GLN A 143 11.52 8.42 -11.94
CA GLN A 143 12.87 8.92 -12.24
C GLN A 143 13.95 8.41 -11.28
N ASP A 144 13.56 8.02 -10.06
CA ASP A 144 14.50 7.59 -9.02
C ASP A 144 14.42 6.07 -8.83
N PRO A 145 15.45 5.31 -9.29
CA PRO A 145 15.49 3.86 -9.13
C PRO A 145 15.42 3.40 -7.66
N GLU A 146 15.98 4.18 -6.72
CA GLU A 146 15.89 3.86 -5.29
C GLU A 146 14.44 3.98 -4.82
N ALA A 147 13.76 5.07 -5.18
CA ALA A 147 12.36 5.27 -4.82
C ALA A 147 11.46 4.17 -5.41
N SER A 148 11.67 3.78 -6.65
CA SER A 148 10.97 2.67 -7.30
C SER A 148 11.22 1.35 -6.58
N SER A 149 12.47 1.03 -6.25
CA SER A 149 12.83 -0.19 -5.51
C SER A 149 12.17 -0.23 -4.12
N ILE A 150 12.21 0.88 -3.38
CA ILE A 150 11.57 0.98 -2.06
C ILE A 150 10.05 0.81 -2.18
N PHE A 151 9.42 1.44 -3.19
CA PHE A 151 7.98 1.28 -3.44
C PHE A 151 7.62 -0.20 -3.65
N HIS A 152 8.30 -0.88 -4.55
CA HIS A 152 8.05 -2.30 -4.81
C HIS A 152 8.35 -3.19 -3.58
N ALA A 153 9.39 -2.87 -2.81
CA ALA A 153 9.68 -3.57 -1.57
C ALA A 153 8.54 -3.40 -0.55
N VAL A 154 7.95 -2.22 -0.43
CA VAL A 154 6.83 -1.97 0.52
C VAL A 154 5.52 -2.60 0.03
N MET A 155 5.23 -2.52 -1.27
CA MET A 155 3.97 -3.02 -1.84
C MET A 155 4.00 -4.53 -2.09
N GLY A 156 5.18 -5.13 -2.31
CA GLY A 156 5.35 -6.54 -2.68
C GLY A 156 5.76 -7.48 -1.53
N THR A 157 6.01 -6.97 -0.31
CA THR A 157 6.58 -7.79 0.78
C THR A 157 5.57 -8.63 1.55
N ALA A 158 4.27 -8.37 1.42
CA ALA A 158 3.29 -9.17 2.14
C ALA A 158 3.29 -10.62 1.60
N PRO A 159 3.36 -11.63 2.49
CA PRO A 159 3.30 -13.02 2.08
C PRO A 159 1.92 -13.37 1.51
N ALA A 160 1.85 -14.42 0.68
CA ALA A 160 0.59 -14.83 0.04
C ALA A 160 -0.50 -15.21 1.08
N GLU A 161 -0.09 -15.72 2.24
CA GLU A 161 -1.00 -16.07 3.34
C GLU A 161 -1.81 -14.89 3.85
N ASP A 162 -1.25 -13.70 3.82
CA ASP A 162 -1.94 -12.46 4.24
C ASP A 162 -3.12 -12.12 3.32
N TYR A 163 -3.14 -12.65 2.11
CA TYR A 163 -4.22 -12.48 1.13
C TYR A 163 -5.24 -13.62 1.13
N ALA A 164 -5.06 -14.63 1.97
CA ALA A 164 -6.00 -15.77 2.07
C ALA A 164 -7.46 -15.35 2.31
N PRO A 165 -7.79 -14.32 3.12
CA PRO A 165 -9.16 -13.86 3.28
C PRO A 165 -9.75 -13.30 1.97
N ILE A 166 -8.96 -12.57 1.17
CA ILE A 166 -9.39 -12.05 -0.14
C ILE A 166 -9.63 -13.22 -1.10
N ALA A 167 -8.68 -14.17 -1.16
CA ALA A 167 -8.81 -15.36 -2.01
C ALA A 167 -10.00 -16.26 -1.63
N ALA A 168 -10.52 -16.11 -0.41
CA ALA A 168 -11.70 -16.84 0.07
C ALA A 168 -13.01 -16.06 -0.11
N ALA A 169 -12.96 -14.75 -0.35
CA ALA A 169 -14.14 -13.89 -0.37
C ALA A 169 -15.03 -14.10 -1.60
N TRP A 170 -14.50 -14.67 -2.68
CA TRP A 170 -15.24 -14.93 -3.90
C TRP A 170 -15.06 -16.39 -4.37
N ASP A 171 -16.06 -16.94 -5.05
CA ASP A 171 -16.07 -18.33 -5.53
C ASP A 171 -15.45 -18.47 -6.93
N PHE A 172 -14.21 -18.93 -6.99
CA PHE A 172 -13.46 -19.20 -8.22
C PHE A 172 -13.76 -20.54 -8.88
N SER A 173 -14.67 -21.36 -8.35
CA SER A 173 -14.89 -22.76 -8.78
C SER A 173 -15.26 -22.91 -10.26
N ARG A 174 -15.87 -21.89 -10.87
CA ARG A 174 -16.30 -21.89 -12.27
C ARG A 174 -15.28 -21.26 -13.23
N ALA A 175 -14.28 -20.59 -12.71
CA ALA A 175 -13.23 -19.98 -13.53
C ALA A 175 -12.19 -21.03 -13.94
N LYS A 176 -11.50 -20.81 -15.05
CA LYS A 176 -10.36 -21.59 -15.51
C LYS A 176 -9.08 -20.76 -15.48
N VAL A 177 -9.20 -19.49 -15.84
CA VAL A 177 -8.08 -18.55 -15.89
C VAL A 177 -8.45 -17.28 -15.13
N VAL A 178 -7.57 -16.86 -14.23
CA VAL A 178 -7.68 -15.59 -13.47
C VAL A 178 -6.52 -14.69 -13.82
N ALA A 179 -6.81 -13.41 -14.08
CA ALA A 179 -5.79 -12.39 -14.32
C ALA A 179 -5.72 -11.42 -13.12
N ASP A 180 -4.51 -11.22 -12.58
CA ASP A 180 -4.19 -10.21 -11.57
C ASP A 180 -3.58 -9.00 -12.29
N LEU A 181 -4.40 -7.97 -12.47
CA LEU A 181 -4.08 -6.78 -13.26
C LEU A 181 -3.50 -5.68 -12.35
N GLY A 182 -2.24 -5.33 -12.56
CA GLY A 182 -1.47 -4.51 -11.63
C GLY A 182 -1.05 -5.33 -10.40
N GLY A 183 -0.73 -6.61 -10.60
CA GLY A 183 -0.50 -7.58 -9.53
C GLY A 183 0.80 -7.40 -8.74
N GLY A 184 1.70 -6.49 -9.17
CA GLY A 184 2.98 -6.22 -8.51
C GLY A 184 3.79 -7.48 -8.26
N GLY A 185 4.19 -7.74 -7.01
CA GLY A 185 4.93 -8.95 -6.62
C GLY A 185 4.14 -10.26 -6.61
N GLY A 186 2.84 -10.25 -6.97
CA GLY A 186 2.03 -11.45 -7.21
C GLY A 186 1.47 -12.15 -5.96
N SER A 187 1.52 -11.53 -4.78
CA SER A 187 1.04 -12.17 -3.54
C SER A 187 -0.44 -12.59 -3.62
N LEU A 188 -1.30 -11.75 -4.21
CA LEU A 188 -2.72 -12.05 -4.33
C LEU A 188 -2.97 -13.24 -5.26
N ILE A 189 -2.39 -13.23 -6.46
CA ILE A 189 -2.62 -14.33 -7.40
C ILE A 189 -2.05 -15.65 -6.88
N LEU A 190 -0.91 -15.63 -6.19
CA LEU A 190 -0.37 -16.84 -5.54
C LEU A 190 -1.33 -17.38 -4.47
N ALA A 191 -1.92 -16.52 -3.64
CA ALA A 191 -2.94 -16.92 -2.67
C ALA A 191 -4.19 -17.54 -3.36
N VAL A 192 -4.66 -16.94 -4.45
CA VAL A 192 -5.79 -17.45 -5.22
C VAL A 192 -5.48 -18.80 -5.86
N LEU A 193 -4.31 -18.96 -6.51
CA LEU A 193 -3.87 -20.20 -7.12
C LEU A 193 -3.61 -21.30 -6.09
N GLY A 194 -3.05 -20.95 -4.93
CA GLY A 194 -2.82 -21.90 -3.83
C GLY A 194 -4.12 -22.51 -3.31
N ARG A 195 -5.16 -21.68 -3.20
CA ARG A 195 -6.50 -22.12 -2.77
C ARG A 195 -7.27 -22.89 -3.84
N ASN A 196 -7.00 -22.61 -5.12
CA ASN A 196 -7.75 -23.13 -6.26
C ASN A 196 -6.83 -23.89 -7.23
N PRO A 197 -6.50 -25.19 -7.00
CA PRO A 197 -5.53 -25.94 -7.80
C PRO A 197 -5.89 -26.10 -9.27
N HIS A 198 -7.16 -25.96 -9.63
CA HIS A 198 -7.66 -26.08 -11.00
C HIS A 198 -7.42 -24.82 -11.86
N LEU A 199 -7.10 -23.68 -11.23
CA LEU A 199 -6.90 -22.43 -11.94
C LEU A 199 -5.52 -22.30 -12.58
N ARG A 200 -5.49 -21.59 -13.69
CA ARG A 200 -4.29 -20.94 -14.25
C ARG A 200 -4.35 -19.46 -13.98
N GLY A 201 -3.18 -18.85 -13.80
CA GLY A 201 -3.04 -17.44 -13.51
C GLY A 201 -2.37 -16.67 -14.65
N MET A 202 -2.67 -15.38 -14.72
CA MET A 202 -1.93 -14.37 -15.48
C MET A 202 -1.64 -13.21 -14.53
N LEU A 203 -0.38 -12.91 -14.30
CA LEU A 203 0.02 -11.68 -13.60
C LEU A 203 0.38 -10.65 -14.65
N VAL A 204 -0.30 -9.53 -14.64
CA VAL A 204 -0.11 -8.44 -15.60
C VAL A 204 0.30 -7.18 -14.87
N ASP A 205 1.46 -6.64 -15.20
CA ASP A 205 1.94 -5.39 -14.63
C ASP A 205 2.87 -4.66 -15.60
N LEU A 206 3.33 -3.48 -15.25
CA LEU A 206 4.46 -2.83 -15.90
C LEU A 206 5.75 -3.64 -15.65
N GLU A 207 6.76 -3.44 -16.50
CA GLU A 207 8.03 -4.18 -16.43
C GLU A 207 8.64 -4.24 -15.02
N PRO A 208 8.73 -3.15 -14.21
CA PRO A 208 9.26 -3.22 -12.85
C PRO A 208 8.45 -4.13 -11.90
N GLY A 209 7.12 -4.17 -12.04
CA GLY A 209 6.25 -5.05 -11.26
C GLY A 209 6.45 -6.51 -11.62
N VAL A 210 6.52 -6.82 -12.92
CA VAL A 210 6.80 -8.18 -13.42
C VAL A 210 8.19 -8.64 -12.98
N ASP A 211 9.20 -7.78 -13.01
CA ASP A 211 10.55 -8.13 -12.55
C ASP A 211 10.58 -8.42 -11.05
N ALA A 212 9.83 -7.67 -10.25
CA ALA A 212 9.69 -7.95 -8.82
C ALA A 212 9.02 -9.31 -8.55
N ALA A 213 8.09 -9.74 -9.41
CA ALA A 213 7.40 -11.03 -9.29
C ALA A 213 8.28 -12.23 -9.68
N LYS A 214 9.20 -12.09 -10.64
CA LYS A 214 9.97 -13.20 -11.22
C LYS A 214 10.66 -14.10 -10.18
N SER A 215 11.36 -13.50 -9.21
CA SER A 215 12.09 -14.27 -8.18
C SER A 215 11.12 -15.05 -7.30
N ARG A 216 10.04 -14.41 -6.88
CA ARG A 216 9.03 -15.03 -6.03
C ARG A 216 8.33 -16.21 -6.73
N PHE A 217 7.96 -16.05 -8.01
CA PHE A 217 7.29 -17.11 -8.76
C PHE A 217 8.19 -18.31 -9.03
N ALA A 218 9.50 -18.10 -9.14
CA ALA A 218 10.46 -19.21 -9.24
C ALA A 218 10.49 -20.08 -7.97
N GLU A 219 10.20 -19.50 -6.81
CA GLU A 219 10.21 -20.19 -5.52
C GLU A 219 8.81 -20.69 -5.11
N GLU A 220 7.77 -19.89 -5.27
CA GLU A 220 6.43 -20.12 -4.73
C GLU A 220 5.42 -20.68 -5.75
N ASP A 221 5.70 -20.64 -7.07
CA ASP A 221 4.89 -21.31 -8.12
C ASP A 221 5.69 -22.34 -8.92
N PRO A 222 6.15 -23.45 -8.29
CA PRO A 222 6.90 -24.50 -8.97
C PRO A 222 6.07 -25.23 -10.03
N SER A 223 4.73 -25.10 -10.00
CA SER A 223 3.83 -25.67 -11.00
C SER A 223 3.79 -24.88 -12.31
N SER A 224 4.38 -23.68 -12.35
CA SER A 224 4.33 -22.75 -13.48
C SER A 224 2.90 -22.51 -14.01
N ARG A 225 1.93 -22.45 -13.09
CA ARG A 225 0.53 -22.22 -13.44
C ARG A 225 0.21 -20.75 -13.71
N CYS A 226 1.13 -19.83 -13.42
CA CYS A 226 0.97 -18.40 -13.63
C CYS A 226 1.89 -17.89 -14.73
N GLU A 227 1.34 -17.23 -15.73
CA GLU A 227 2.07 -16.52 -16.76
C GLU A 227 2.32 -15.06 -16.30
N LEU A 228 3.56 -14.58 -16.47
CA LEU A 228 3.94 -13.21 -16.16
C LEU A 228 3.95 -12.38 -17.46
N MET A 229 3.17 -11.32 -17.51
CA MET A 229 2.96 -10.50 -18.71
C MET A 229 3.22 -9.03 -18.44
N VAL A 230 4.01 -8.38 -19.30
CA VAL A 230 4.20 -6.92 -19.26
C VAL A 230 3.12 -6.25 -20.10
N ALA A 231 2.29 -5.40 -19.48
CA ALA A 231 1.34 -4.56 -20.18
C ALA A 231 0.98 -3.30 -19.38
N ASP A 232 0.67 -2.23 -20.09
CA ASP A 232 0.09 -1.01 -19.52
C ASP A 232 -1.45 -1.10 -19.63
N LEU A 233 -2.11 -1.20 -18.48
CA LEU A 233 -3.57 -1.31 -18.39
C LEU A 233 -4.31 -0.08 -18.96
N MET A 234 -3.63 1.06 -19.04
CA MET A 234 -4.16 2.25 -19.72
C MET A 234 -4.25 2.06 -21.25
N GLN A 235 -3.41 1.22 -21.82
CA GLN A 235 -3.38 0.95 -23.26
C GLN A 235 -4.25 -0.26 -23.61
N SER A 236 -4.04 -1.38 -22.92
CA SER A 236 -4.78 -2.62 -23.18
C SER A 236 -4.67 -3.60 -22.01
N VAL A 237 -5.61 -4.54 -21.96
CA VAL A 237 -5.60 -5.70 -21.06
C VAL A 237 -5.47 -6.97 -21.90
N PRO A 238 -4.56 -7.90 -21.55
CA PRO A 238 -4.47 -9.19 -22.24
C PRO A 238 -5.78 -9.99 -22.15
N ALA A 239 -6.16 -10.63 -23.25
CA ALA A 239 -7.35 -11.48 -23.31
C ALA A 239 -7.06 -12.89 -22.79
N GLY A 240 -8.11 -13.66 -22.47
CA GLY A 240 -8.03 -15.08 -22.16
C GLY A 240 -8.35 -15.46 -20.71
N ALA A 241 -8.58 -14.49 -19.83
CA ALA A 241 -9.01 -14.75 -18.46
C ALA A 241 -10.54 -14.70 -18.32
N ASP A 242 -11.08 -15.60 -17.51
CA ASP A 242 -12.49 -15.63 -17.11
C ASP A 242 -12.80 -14.61 -16.01
N VAL A 243 -11.78 -14.34 -15.17
CA VAL A 243 -11.86 -13.42 -14.04
C VAL A 243 -10.69 -12.45 -14.08
N HIS A 244 -10.98 -11.18 -13.99
CA HIS A 244 -9.99 -10.12 -13.79
C HIS A 244 -10.02 -9.65 -12.33
N MET A 245 -8.87 -9.48 -11.72
CA MET A 245 -8.71 -8.87 -10.40
C MET A 245 -7.94 -7.55 -10.53
N LEU A 246 -8.40 -6.50 -9.86
CA LEU A 246 -7.74 -5.20 -9.73
C LEU A 246 -7.69 -4.87 -8.24
N LYS A 247 -6.53 -5.01 -7.61
CA LYS A 247 -6.36 -4.73 -6.18
C LYS A 247 -5.50 -3.50 -5.96
N HIS A 248 -6.05 -2.48 -5.33
CA HIS A 248 -5.36 -1.20 -5.06
C HIS A 248 -4.71 -0.58 -6.32
N VAL A 249 -5.42 -0.68 -7.45
CA VAL A 249 -5.02 -0.12 -8.75
C VAL A 249 -5.82 1.12 -9.08
N LEU A 250 -7.16 1.02 -8.95
CA LEU A 250 -8.07 2.07 -9.39
C LEU A 250 -8.14 3.25 -8.42
N HIS A 251 -7.84 3.04 -7.13
CA HIS A 251 -7.77 4.13 -6.16
C HIS A 251 -6.66 5.14 -6.49
N GLY A 252 -5.55 4.67 -7.07
CA GLY A 252 -4.45 5.53 -7.52
C GLY A 252 -4.74 6.29 -8.82
N ARG A 253 -5.97 6.25 -9.34
CA ARG A 253 -6.35 6.84 -10.63
C ARG A 253 -7.50 7.80 -10.48
N ARG A 254 -7.49 8.86 -11.29
CA ARG A 254 -8.64 9.74 -11.46
C ARG A 254 -9.79 8.99 -12.14
N ASP A 255 -11.02 9.45 -11.98
CA ASP A 255 -12.19 8.73 -12.49
C ASP A 255 -12.11 8.45 -14.00
N ALA A 256 -11.63 9.39 -14.80
CA ALA A 256 -11.46 9.20 -16.24
C ALA A 256 -10.46 8.07 -16.59
N GLU A 257 -9.35 8.01 -15.87
CA GLU A 257 -8.32 6.97 -16.05
C GLU A 257 -8.82 5.60 -15.56
N ALA A 258 -9.47 5.57 -14.39
CA ALA A 258 -10.08 4.35 -13.87
C ALA A 258 -11.15 3.79 -14.81
N ILE A 259 -12.02 4.65 -15.39
CA ILE A 259 -12.99 4.26 -16.41
C ILE A 259 -12.29 3.72 -17.67
N ALA A 260 -11.16 4.29 -18.09
CA ALA A 260 -10.43 3.80 -19.25
C ALA A 260 -9.89 2.38 -18.99
N ILE A 261 -9.28 2.13 -17.83
CA ILE A 261 -8.82 0.77 -17.43
C ILE A 261 -10.01 -0.20 -17.38
N LEU A 262 -11.11 0.18 -16.76
CA LEU A 262 -12.32 -0.66 -16.69
C LEU A 262 -12.89 -0.98 -18.08
N LYS A 263 -12.86 -0.04 -19.03
CA LYS A 263 -13.26 -0.26 -20.42
C LYS A 263 -12.33 -1.24 -21.13
N ASN A 264 -11.01 -1.15 -20.89
CA ASN A 264 -10.04 -2.11 -21.43
C ASN A 264 -10.28 -3.51 -20.86
N CYS A 265 -10.56 -3.65 -19.56
CA CYS A 265 -10.98 -4.92 -18.96
C CYS A 265 -12.27 -5.45 -19.61
N ARG A 266 -13.29 -4.59 -19.74
CA ARG A 266 -14.58 -4.93 -20.36
C ARG A 266 -14.45 -5.46 -21.79
N ALA A 267 -13.52 -4.87 -22.57
CA ALA A 267 -13.33 -5.21 -23.98
C ALA A 267 -12.88 -6.66 -24.21
N VAL A 268 -12.18 -7.25 -23.25
CA VAL A 268 -11.62 -8.61 -23.35
C VAL A 268 -12.26 -9.62 -22.37
N LEU A 269 -13.07 -9.14 -21.43
CA LEU A 269 -13.77 -9.98 -20.47
C LEU A 269 -14.89 -10.75 -21.17
N PRO A 270 -14.98 -12.09 -21.03
CA PRO A 270 -16.10 -12.86 -21.56
C PRO A 270 -17.44 -12.36 -21.01
N GLN A 271 -18.54 -12.59 -21.76
CA GLN A 271 -19.88 -12.15 -21.35
C GLN A 271 -20.32 -12.72 -20.00
N ASN A 272 -19.85 -13.92 -19.66
CA ASN A 272 -20.07 -14.58 -18.37
C ASN A 272 -18.89 -14.40 -17.38
N GLY A 273 -17.90 -13.63 -17.75
CA GLY A 273 -16.73 -13.33 -16.91
C GLY A 273 -17.05 -12.34 -15.79
N SER A 274 -16.18 -12.27 -14.79
CA SER A 274 -16.29 -11.38 -13.66
C SER A 274 -15.04 -10.50 -13.51
N LEU A 275 -15.27 -9.23 -13.20
CA LEU A 275 -14.22 -8.30 -12.78
C LEU A 275 -14.36 -8.09 -11.27
N LEU A 276 -13.29 -8.36 -10.52
CA LEU A 276 -13.20 -8.18 -9.09
C LEU A 276 -12.35 -6.93 -8.80
N ILE A 277 -12.98 -5.91 -8.28
CA ILE A 277 -12.31 -4.69 -7.81
C ILE A 277 -12.12 -4.86 -6.30
N ILE A 278 -10.87 -4.80 -5.84
CA ILE A 278 -10.49 -5.12 -4.46
C ILE A 278 -9.88 -3.86 -3.86
N GLU A 279 -10.68 -3.11 -3.13
CA GLU A 279 -10.35 -1.75 -2.69
C GLU A 279 -10.97 -1.45 -1.32
N PHE A 280 -10.54 -0.40 -0.67
CA PHE A 280 -11.25 0.16 0.47
C PHE A 280 -12.59 0.72 0.01
N ILE A 281 -13.63 0.49 0.82
CA ILE A 281 -14.97 1.02 0.55
C ILE A 281 -15.29 2.02 1.65
N LEU A 282 -15.25 3.31 1.31
CA LEU A 282 -15.53 4.36 2.27
C LEU A 282 -17.01 4.35 2.66
N PRO A 283 -17.34 4.51 3.95
CA PRO A 283 -18.72 4.66 4.39
C PRO A 283 -19.31 6.00 3.90
N PRO A 284 -20.64 6.11 3.78
CA PRO A 284 -21.29 7.34 3.34
C PRO A 284 -21.19 8.49 4.36
N LEU A 285 -20.90 8.18 5.61
CA LEU A 285 -20.73 9.14 6.71
C LEU A 285 -19.55 8.72 7.57
N VAL A 286 -18.77 9.70 7.98
CA VAL A 286 -17.64 9.51 8.90
C VAL A 286 -18.09 9.84 10.31
N SER A 287 -18.05 8.87 11.22
CA SER A 287 -18.17 9.10 12.65
C SER A 287 -16.79 9.35 13.27
N HIS A 288 -16.73 10.19 14.31
CA HIS A 288 -15.49 10.39 15.04
C HIS A 288 -15.08 9.10 15.80
N ALA A 289 -13.79 8.95 16.03
CA ALA A 289 -13.19 7.88 16.83
C ALA A 289 -13.33 6.45 16.30
N ASP A 290 -13.31 6.28 14.98
CA ASP A 290 -13.06 4.98 14.36
C ASP A 290 -11.60 4.90 13.88
N PRO A 291 -10.70 4.23 14.62
CA PRO A 291 -9.28 4.15 14.24
C PRO A 291 -9.03 3.40 12.93
N GLN A 292 -9.96 2.52 12.52
CA GLN A 292 -9.84 1.78 11.27
C GLN A 292 -10.15 2.71 10.09
N LEU A 293 -11.24 3.47 10.21
CA LEU A 293 -11.63 4.46 9.20
C LEU A 293 -10.60 5.59 9.06
N GLU A 294 -9.91 5.98 10.15
CA GLU A 294 -8.81 6.95 10.07
C GLU A 294 -7.75 6.53 9.05
N GLY A 295 -7.32 5.27 9.09
CA GLY A 295 -6.33 4.74 8.14
C GLY A 295 -6.77 4.87 6.68
N HIS A 296 -8.04 4.57 6.38
CA HIS A 296 -8.59 4.67 5.03
C HIS A 296 -8.74 6.12 4.55
N LEU A 297 -9.12 7.04 5.44
CA LEU A 297 -9.22 8.45 5.11
C LEU A 297 -7.83 9.10 4.93
N MET A 298 -6.82 8.64 5.69
CA MET A 298 -5.43 9.04 5.43
C MET A 298 -4.92 8.47 4.11
N SER A 299 -5.33 7.25 3.73
CA SER A 299 -5.06 6.68 2.40
C SER A 299 -5.70 7.52 1.30
N ASP A 300 -6.95 7.97 1.47
CA ASP A 300 -7.63 8.83 0.50
C ASP A 300 -6.87 10.14 0.25
N LEU A 301 -6.46 10.82 1.31
CA LEU A 301 -5.61 12.02 1.19
C LEU A 301 -4.23 11.72 0.59
N ASN A 302 -3.67 10.54 0.87
CA ASN A 302 -2.44 10.10 0.22
C ASN A 302 -2.63 9.92 -1.29
N MET A 303 -3.75 9.33 -1.72
CA MET A 303 -4.07 9.22 -3.14
C MET A 303 -4.19 10.60 -3.79
N LEU A 304 -4.88 11.54 -3.16
CA LEU A 304 -4.94 12.92 -3.65
C LEU A 304 -3.54 13.53 -3.80
N ALA A 305 -2.72 13.45 -2.74
CA ALA A 305 -1.41 14.13 -2.71
C ALA A 305 -0.39 13.49 -3.67
N VAL A 306 -0.41 12.17 -3.85
CA VAL A 306 0.62 11.44 -4.60
C VAL A 306 0.23 11.23 -6.06
N THR A 307 -0.98 10.76 -6.33
CA THR A 307 -1.41 10.33 -7.66
C THR A 307 -2.54 11.17 -8.26
N GLY A 308 -3.30 11.89 -7.44
CA GLY A 308 -4.54 12.55 -7.81
C GLY A 308 -5.75 11.61 -7.87
N GLY A 309 -5.57 10.37 -7.39
CA GLY A 309 -6.64 9.39 -7.21
C GLY A 309 -7.47 9.64 -5.96
N LYS A 310 -8.31 8.69 -5.59
CA LYS A 310 -9.13 8.71 -4.38
C LYS A 310 -9.61 7.33 -3.97
N GLU A 311 -9.85 7.14 -2.67
CA GLU A 311 -10.70 6.05 -2.20
C GLU A 311 -12.17 6.38 -2.49
N ARG A 312 -13.00 5.36 -2.61
CA ARG A 312 -14.39 5.56 -3.07
C ARG A 312 -15.39 4.83 -2.18
N SER A 313 -16.56 5.43 -2.04
CA SER A 313 -17.74 4.77 -1.48
C SER A 313 -18.32 3.75 -2.48
N GLU A 314 -19.15 2.81 -2.00
CA GLU A 314 -19.85 1.86 -2.89
C GLU A 314 -20.64 2.56 -3.99
N ARG A 315 -21.29 3.70 -3.67
CA ARG A 315 -22.03 4.49 -4.64
C ARG A 315 -21.14 5.02 -5.77
N GLU A 316 -19.95 5.52 -5.43
CA GLU A 316 -18.99 6.02 -6.43
C GLU A 316 -18.42 4.87 -7.26
N TRP A 317 -18.11 3.71 -6.65
CA TRP A 317 -17.72 2.51 -7.39
C TRP A 317 -18.78 2.08 -8.38
N ARG A 318 -20.04 2.06 -7.98
CA ARG A 318 -21.16 1.73 -8.86
C ARG A 318 -21.23 2.67 -10.07
N THR A 319 -21.14 3.95 -9.83
CA THR A 319 -21.13 4.97 -10.92
C THR A 319 -19.95 4.77 -11.87
N LEU A 320 -18.77 4.47 -11.33
CA LEU A 320 -17.55 4.27 -12.11
C LEU A 320 -17.64 3.04 -13.01
N VAL A 321 -18.12 1.94 -12.46
CA VAL A 321 -18.32 0.66 -13.14
C VAL A 321 -19.35 0.79 -14.26
N GLU A 322 -20.49 1.47 -14.00
CA GLU A 322 -21.54 1.72 -14.97
C GLU A 322 -21.05 2.58 -16.15
N ALA A 323 -20.23 3.60 -15.88
CA ALA A 323 -19.62 4.44 -16.93
C ALA A 323 -18.67 3.66 -17.85
N ALA A 324 -18.18 2.49 -17.41
CA ALA A 324 -17.38 1.57 -18.21
C ALA A 324 -18.20 0.51 -18.95
N GLY A 325 -19.53 0.51 -18.83
CA GLY A 325 -20.40 -0.49 -19.44
C GLY A 325 -20.41 -1.84 -18.70
N LEU A 326 -20.13 -1.81 -17.42
CA LEU A 326 -20.22 -2.92 -16.49
C LEU A 326 -21.39 -2.69 -15.51
N ILE A 327 -21.79 -3.72 -14.78
CA ILE A 327 -22.81 -3.65 -13.72
C ILE A 327 -22.20 -4.24 -12.44
N LEU A 328 -22.26 -3.53 -11.34
CA LEU A 328 -21.87 -4.03 -10.04
C LEU A 328 -22.92 -5.03 -9.54
N THR A 329 -22.53 -6.30 -9.42
CA THR A 329 -23.43 -7.42 -9.10
C THR A 329 -23.31 -7.90 -7.66
N GLY A 330 -22.20 -7.63 -6.97
CA GLY A 330 -22.01 -8.01 -5.58
C GLY A 330 -20.95 -7.17 -4.89
N VAL A 331 -21.06 -7.07 -3.57
CA VAL A 331 -20.04 -6.49 -2.69
C VAL A 331 -19.83 -7.47 -1.54
N TYR A 332 -18.61 -7.97 -1.41
CA TYR A 332 -18.23 -8.98 -0.43
C TYR A 332 -17.23 -8.34 0.54
N PRO A 333 -17.62 -8.11 1.80
CA PRO A 333 -16.69 -7.61 2.79
C PRO A 333 -15.63 -8.67 3.08
N VAL A 334 -14.38 -8.26 3.15
CA VAL A 334 -13.26 -9.13 3.53
C VAL A 334 -12.92 -8.83 4.98
N GLY A 335 -13.19 -9.80 5.86
CA GLY A 335 -12.76 -9.75 7.26
C GLY A 335 -11.33 -10.24 7.40
N GLY A 336 -10.52 -9.57 8.21
CA GLY A 336 -9.16 -10.02 8.51
C GLY A 336 -8.40 -9.02 9.36
N ASP A 337 -7.43 -9.51 10.14
CA ASP A 337 -6.62 -8.70 11.05
C ASP A 337 -5.30 -8.24 10.42
N THR A 338 -4.96 -8.72 9.23
CA THR A 338 -3.72 -8.30 8.58
C THR A 338 -3.85 -6.90 8.00
N ARG A 339 -2.77 -6.12 8.07
CA ARG A 339 -2.73 -4.74 7.56
C ARG A 339 -3.12 -4.63 6.07
N MET A 340 -2.93 -5.71 5.29
CA MET A 340 -3.15 -5.72 3.84
C MET A 340 -4.59 -6.04 3.43
N VAL A 341 -5.41 -6.55 4.35
CA VAL A 341 -6.80 -7.01 4.06
C VAL A 341 -7.85 -6.42 5.00
N ARG A 342 -7.41 -5.62 6.01
CA ARG A 342 -8.35 -5.00 6.94
C ARG A 342 -9.25 -4.04 6.19
N ASP A 343 -10.57 -4.30 6.26
CA ASP A 343 -11.65 -3.46 5.70
C ASP A 343 -11.62 -3.27 4.17
N VAL A 344 -10.96 -4.17 3.46
CA VAL A 344 -11.03 -4.26 2.00
C VAL A 344 -12.35 -4.94 1.62
N GLY A 345 -13.00 -4.45 0.56
CA GLY A 345 -14.14 -5.10 -0.06
C GLY A 345 -13.76 -5.69 -1.42
N VAL A 346 -14.39 -6.79 -1.78
CA VAL A 346 -14.38 -7.32 -3.15
C VAL A 346 -15.68 -6.91 -3.83
N LEU A 347 -15.57 -6.03 -4.83
CA LEU A 347 -16.71 -5.59 -5.63
C LEU A 347 -16.71 -6.38 -6.93
N GLU A 348 -17.74 -7.19 -7.16
CA GLU A 348 -17.92 -7.95 -8.40
C GLU A 348 -18.67 -7.12 -9.42
N ALA A 349 -18.10 -6.98 -10.61
CA ALA A 349 -18.73 -6.35 -11.76
C ALA A 349 -18.76 -7.33 -12.95
N LYS A 350 -19.82 -7.23 -13.75
CA LYS A 350 -20.03 -8.05 -14.96
C LYS A 350 -20.33 -7.19 -16.17
N PRO A 351 -20.06 -7.66 -17.39
CA PRO A 351 -20.49 -6.97 -18.61
C PRO A 351 -22.00 -6.70 -18.58
N ALA A 352 -22.39 -5.43 -18.80
CA ALA A 352 -23.79 -5.12 -19.00
C ALA A 352 -24.33 -5.94 -20.20
N GLN A 353 -25.46 -6.61 -20.04
CA GLN A 353 -26.11 -7.30 -21.15
C GLN A 353 -26.51 -6.26 -22.18
N ALA A 354 -26.18 -6.50 -23.44
CA ALA A 354 -26.69 -5.68 -24.53
C ALA A 354 -28.23 -5.79 -24.49
N ILE A 355 -28.92 -4.66 -24.30
CA ILE A 355 -30.38 -4.63 -24.44
C ILE A 355 -30.67 -5.01 -25.90
N PRO A 356 -31.42 -6.10 -26.16
CA PRO A 356 -31.75 -6.46 -27.53
C PRO A 356 -32.49 -5.31 -28.20
N VAL A 357 -32.04 -4.89 -29.37
CA VAL A 357 -32.62 -3.77 -30.13
C VAL A 357 -34.11 -3.99 -30.42
N SER A 358 -34.63 -5.20 -30.24
CA SER A 358 -36.06 -5.54 -30.37
C SER A 358 -36.99 -5.01 -29.25
N ALA A 359 -36.45 -4.46 -28.16
CA ALA A 359 -37.24 -3.91 -27.06
C ALA A 359 -37.46 -2.38 -27.16
N MET A 360 -36.94 -1.75 -28.20
CA MET A 360 -37.09 -0.31 -28.47
C MET A 360 -38.07 -0.01 -29.64
N ARG A 361 -38.99 -0.93 -29.95
CA ARG A 361 -40.07 -0.67 -30.91
C ARG A 361 -41.44 -0.67 -30.25
#